data_82c1e89c334129641ce9c5da504c2ccf
#
_entry.id   82c1e89c334129641ce9c5da504c2ccf
#
_cell.length_a   1.000
_cell.length_b   1.000
_cell.length_c   1.000
_cell.angle_alpha   90.00
_cell.angle_beta   90.00
_cell.angle_gamma   90.00
#
_symmetry.space_group_name_H-M   'P 1'
#
loop_
_entity.id
_entity.type
_entity.pdbx_description
1 polymer ?
#
loop_
_entity_poly.entity_id
_entity_poly.type
_entity_poly.pdbx_seq_one_letter_code
_entity_poly.pdbx_strand_id
1 'polypeptide(L)'
;MSEQVAKRFIEALDKLEGGRDLEGIVGLFAADAEVGNVVSPEKFRGREGAREFWGAKYRDTFGEVRSTFRNVFAAEGRAALEWATEGTANDGTPVRYDGVSILEIEGEEIKRFHAYFDAGSLGRQLTGKAQAQDG
;
A
#
# COMPACT_ATOMS: atom_id res chain seq x y z
N MET A 1 -6.17 14.77 -14.54
CA MET A 1 -6.04 13.34 -14.87
C MET A 1 -5.31 12.59 -13.77
N SER A 2 -4.03 12.88 -13.53
CA SER A 2 -3.30 12.18 -12.48
C SER A 2 -3.85 12.45 -11.10
N GLU A 3 -4.33 13.65 -10.82
CA GLU A 3 -4.97 13.96 -9.55
C GLU A 3 -6.20 13.10 -9.31
N GLN A 4 -6.99 12.86 -10.34
CA GLN A 4 -8.20 12.03 -10.23
C GLN A 4 -7.84 10.59 -9.95
N VAL A 5 -6.80 10.07 -10.59
CA VAL A 5 -6.35 8.69 -10.35
C VAL A 5 -5.83 8.55 -8.92
N ALA A 6 -5.04 9.53 -8.45
CA ALA A 6 -4.55 9.54 -7.07
C ALA A 6 -5.73 9.52 -6.07
N LYS A 7 -6.75 10.32 -6.34
CA LYS A 7 -7.93 10.39 -5.50
C LYS A 7 -8.68 9.07 -5.47
N ARG A 8 -8.87 8.46 -6.64
CA ARG A 8 -9.51 7.15 -6.74
C ARG A 8 -8.72 6.08 -5.99
N PHE A 9 -7.40 6.17 -6.05
CA PHE A 9 -6.55 5.24 -5.33
C PHE A 9 -6.76 5.37 -3.81
N ILE A 10 -6.76 6.59 -3.30
CA ILE A 10 -6.98 6.84 -1.88
C ILE A 10 -8.35 6.31 -1.44
N GLU A 11 -9.37 6.55 -2.22
CA GLU A 11 -10.71 6.06 -1.93
C GLU A 11 -10.78 4.53 -1.96
N ALA A 12 -10.13 3.92 -2.94
CA ALA A 12 -10.10 2.47 -3.07
C ALA A 12 -9.32 1.82 -1.92
N LEU A 13 -8.23 2.46 -1.49
CA LEU A 13 -7.46 1.95 -0.36
C LEU A 13 -8.28 2.03 0.94
N ASP A 14 -9.02 3.10 1.11
CA ASP A 14 -9.91 3.25 2.27
C ASP A 14 -10.94 2.12 2.31
N LYS A 15 -11.52 1.77 1.18
CA LYS A 15 -12.48 0.66 1.09
C LYS A 15 -11.82 -0.69 1.33
N LEU A 16 -10.59 -0.85 0.91
CA LEU A 16 -9.83 -2.08 1.18
C LEU A 16 -9.56 -2.21 2.67
N GLU A 17 -9.10 -1.14 3.29
CA GLU A 17 -8.74 -1.14 4.71
C GLU A 17 -9.96 -1.24 5.62
N GLY A 18 -11.00 -0.49 5.30
CA GLY A 18 -12.20 -0.46 6.14
C GLY A 18 -13.21 -1.54 5.82
N GLY A 19 -13.35 -1.91 4.57
CA GLY A 19 -14.36 -2.87 4.11
C GLY A 19 -13.83 -4.13 3.48
N ARG A 20 -12.52 -4.28 3.40
CA ARG A 20 -11.82 -5.41 2.80
C ARG A 20 -12.16 -5.59 1.31
N ASP A 21 -12.55 -4.51 0.65
CA ASP A 21 -12.88 -4.52 -0.78
C ASP A 21 -11.58 -4.50 -1.61
N LEU A 22 -11.24 -5.63 -2.18
CA LEU A 22 -10.01 -5.80 -2.96
C LEU A 22 -10.19 -5.38 -4.42
N GLU A 23 -11.32 -5.68 -5.02
CA GLU A 23 -11.48 -5.48 -6.47
C GLU A 23 -11.50 -4.01 -6.89
N GLY A 24 -11.93 -3.12 -6.01
CA GLY A 24 -11.90 -1.69 -6.30
C GLY A 24 -10.50 -1.17 -6.57
N ILE A 25 -9.55 -1.54 -5.73
CA ILE A 25 -8.17 -1.08 -5.91
C ILE A 25 -7.49 -1.82 -7.07
N VAL A 26 -7.75 -3.09 -7.22
CA VAL A 26 -7.18 -3.89 -8.33
C VAL A 26 -7.60 -3.31 -9.68
N GLY A 27 -8.85 -2.86 -9.78
CA GLY A 27 -9.37 -2.30 -11.02
C GLY A 27 -8.72 -1.01 -11.49
N LEU A 28 -7.95 -0.35 -10.62
CA LEU A 28 -7.24 0.87 -11.00
C LEU A 28 -5.94 0.59 -11.76
N PHE A 29 -5.47 -0.65 -11.75
CA PHE A 29 -4.18 -1.01 -12.33
C PHE A 29 -4.31 -1.45 -13.77
N ALA A 30 -3.32 -1.06 -14.59
CA ALA A 30 -3.26 -1.49 -15.97
C ALA A 30 -2.99 -2.99 -16.05
N ALA A 31 -3.35 -3.58 -17.20
CA ALA A 31 -3.16 -5.02 -17.42
C ALA A 31 -1.69 -5.42 -17.35
N ASP A 32 -0.77 -4.49 -17.62
CA ASP A 32 0.67 -4.74 -17.58
C ASP A 32 1.36 -3.96 -16.47
N ALA A 33 0.64 -3.60 -15.42
CA ALA A 33 1.19 -2.79 -14.34
C ALA A 33 2.28 -3.52 -13.56
N GLU A 34 3.16 -2.73 -12.97
CA GLU A 34 4.18 -3.22 -12.04
C GLU A 34 3.83 -2.71 -10.65
N VAL A 35 3.75 -3.61 -9.68
CA VAL A 35 3.35 -3.28 -8.31
C VAL A 35 4.41 -3.80 -7.35
N GLY A 36 4.81 -3.00 -6.39
CA GLY A 36 5.79 -3.47 -5.43
C GLY A 36 6.06 -2.47 -4.30
N ASN A 37 6.99 -2.85 -3.45
CA ASN A 37 7.45 -2.01 -2.34
C ASN A 37 8.88 -2.39 -1.98
N VAL A 38 9.40 -1.79 -0.90
CA VAL A 38 10.79 -1.99 -0.48
C VAL A 38 11.02 -3.29 0.29
N VAL A 39 9.97 -4.02 0.62
CA VAL A 39 10.09 -5.25 1.41
C VAL A 39 10.64 -6.39 0.57
N SER A 40 10.23 -6.47 -0.67
CA SER A 40 10.61 -7.57 -1.54
C SER A 40 11.23 -7.05 -2.83
N PRO A 41 12.32 -7.67 -3.31
CA PRO A 41 12.87 -7.31 -4.61
C PRO A 41 11.99 -7.74 -5.77
N GLU A 42 11.08 -8.68 -5.54
CA GLU A 42 10.17 -9.12 -6.57
C GLU A 42 9.08 -8.10 -6.82
N LYS A 43 8.70 -7.94 -8.07
CA LYS A 43 7.59 -7.10 -8.47
C LYS A 43 6.42 -7.96 -8.87
N PHE A 44 5.24 -7.50 -8.51
CA PHE A 44 4.01 -8.16 -8.90
C PHE A 44 3.52 -7.51 -10.19
N ARG A 45 3.04 -8.31 -11.14
CA ARG A 45 2.70 -7.79 -12.45
C ARG A 45 1.25 -7.99 -12.82
N GLY A 46 0.70 -6.96 -13.48
CA GLY A 46 -0.66 -6.97 -13.98
C GLY A 46 -1.69 -6.90 -12.87
N ARG A 47 -2.94 -7.10 -13.22
CA ARG A 47 -4.03 -7.08 -12.24
C ARG A 47 -3.96 -8.28 -11.30
N GLU A 48 -3.49 -9.41 -11.80
CA GLU A 48 -3.29 -10.57 -10.93
C GLU A 48 -2.21 -10.29 -9.89
N GLY A 49 -1.12 -9.63 -10.31
CA GLY A 49 -0.07 -9.22 -9.38
C GLY A 49 -0.58 -8.19 -8.38
N ALA A 50 -1.40 -7.24 -8.83
CA ALA A 50 -1.99 -6.25 -7.94
C ALA A 50 -2.91 -6.94 -6.93
N ARG A 51 -3.67 -7.94 -7.36
CA ARG A 51 -4.55 -8.70 -6.48
C ARG A 51 -3.77 -9.44 -5.42
N GLU A 52 -2.64 -10.04 -5.78
CA GLU A 52 -1.78 -10.71 -4.82
C GLU A 52 -1.16 -9.72 -3.85
N PHE A 53 -0.65 -8.60 -4.36
CA PHE A 53 -0.02 -7.58 -3.52
C PHE A 53 -0.99 -7.00 -2.50
N TRP A 54 -2.15 -6.54 -2.96
CA TRP A 54 -3.12 -5.87 -2.08
C TRP A 54 -3.92 -6.86 -1.25
N GLY A 55 -4.11 -8.08 -1.73
CA GLY A 55 -4.83 -9.11 -0.99
C GLY A 55 -3.93 -9.87 -0.04
N ALA A 56 -3.13 -10.78 -0.59
CA ALA A 56 -2.33 -11.68 0.23
C ALA A 56 -1.24 -10.97 1.02
N LYS A 57 -0.58 -9.99 0.40
CA LYS A 57 0.57 -9.34 1.05
C LYS A 57 0.19 -8.15 1.92
N TYR A 58 -0.95 -7.51 1.67
CA TYR A 58 -1.38 -6.36 2.46
C TYR A 58 -2.59 -6.65 3.32
N ARG A 59 -3.76 -6.84 2.68
CA ARG A 59 -5.01 -7.05 3.41
C ARG A 59 -4.94 -8.21 4.39
N ASP A 60 -4.39 -9.33 3.95
CA ASP A 60 -4.37 -10.55 4.75
C ASP A 60 -3.24 -10.60 5.76
N THR A 61 -2.30 -9.64 5.69
CA THR A 61 -1.21 -9.53 6.67
C THR A 61 -1.65 -8.79 7.92
N PHE A 62 -2.59 -7.86 7.77
CA PHE A 62 -3.03 -7.01 8.88
C PHE A 62 -4.43 -7.40 9.34
N GLY A 63 -4.66 -7.32 10.65
CA GLY A 63 -5.99 -7.52 11.21
C GLY A 63 -6.87 -6.32 10.95
N GLU A 64 -6.42 -5.16 11.41
CA GLU A 64 -7.06 -3.88 11.14
C GLU A 64 -5.99 -2.89 10.75
N VAL A 65 -6.28 -2.04 9.77
CA VAL A 65 -5.29 -1.08 9.31
C VAL A 65 -6.01 0.14 8.77
N ARG A 66 -5.40 1.30 9.00
CA ARG A 66 -5.91 2.57 8.49
C ARG A 66 -4.75 3.44 8.04
N SER A 67 -4.86 3.96 6.84
CA SER A 67 -3.88 4.90 6.27
C SER A 67 -4.46 6.29 6.20
N THR A 68 -3.63 7.28 6.51
CA THR A 68 -3.98 8.69 6.41
C THR A 68 -3.00 9.34 5.44
N PHE A 69 -3.50 10.14 4.52
CA PHE A 69 -2.69 10.82 3.52
C PHE A 69 -2.58 12.30 3.86
N ARG A 70 -1.39 12.86 3.71
CA ARG A 70 -1.19 14.28 4.05
C ARG A 70 -0.62 15.13 2.91
N ASN A 71 0.38 14.69 2.23
CA ASN A 71 0.96 15.44 1.12
C ASN A 71 0.77 14.62 -0.14
N VAL A 72 -0.17 15.04 -0.95
CA VAL A 72 -0.48 14.34 -2.20
C VAL A 72 -0.15 15.29 -3.34
N PHE A 73 0.79 14.90 -4.17
CA PHE A 73 1.23 15.68 -5.31
C PHE A 73 0.96 14.90 -6.58
N ALA A 74 0.38 15.58 -7.57
CA ALA A 74 0.15 14.96 -8.85
C ALA A 74 0.65 15.87 -9.95
N ALA A 75 1.32 15.26 -10.91
CA ALA A 75 1.78 15.94 -12.13
C ALA A 75 1.32 15.08 -13.30
N GLU A 76 1.63 15.52 -14.50
CA GLU A 76 1.25 14.77 -15.68
C GLU A 76 1.94 13.40 -15.67
N GLY A 77 1.13 12.35 -15.62
CA GLY A 77 1.63 10.99 -15.70
C GLY A 77 2.17 10.39 -14.40
N ARG A 78 2.10 11.10 -13.27
CA ARG A 78 2.60 10.56 -12.01
C ARG A 78 2.02 11.23 -10.79
N ALA A 79 2.10 10.56 -9.66
CA ALA A 79 1.65 11.11 -8.39
C ALA A 79 2.53 10.57 -7.27
N ALA A 80 2.68 11.38 -6.22
CA ALA A 80 3.36 11.00 -4.99
C ALA A 80 2.40 11.21 -3.84
N LEU A 81 2.25 10.20 -2.99
CA LEU A 81 1.30 10.22 -1.89
C LEU A 81 2.04 9.88 -0.60
N GLU A 82 2.15 10.85 0.29
CA GLU A 82 2.72 10.62 1.62
C GLU A 82 1.63 10.12 2.55
N TRP A 83 1.92 9.03 3.25
CA TRP A 83 0.92 8.40 4.10
C TRP A 83 1.51 7.97 5.43
N ALA A 84 0.62 7.81 6.39
CA ALA A 84 0.92 7.18 7.66
C ALA A 84 -0.10 6.07 7.88
N THR A 85 0.37 4.89 8.24
CA THR A 85 -0.49 3.72 8.42
C THR A 85 -0.34 3.21 9.83
N GLU A 86 -1.46 2.91 10.47
CA GLU A 86 -1.46 2.30 11.80
C GLU A 86 -2.55 1.24 11.88
N GLY A 87 -2.32 0.27 12.75
CA GLY A 87 -3.27 -0.81 12.91
C GLY A 87 -2.69 -1.94 13.72
N THR A 88 -3.15 -3.14 13.45
CA THR A 88 -2.69 -4.35 14.13
C THR A 88 -2.35 -5.43 13.12
N ALA A 89 -1.32 -6.21 13.41
CA ALA A 89 -1.05 -7.43 12.68
C ALA A 89 -2.10 -8.48 13.06
N ASN A 90 -2.11 -9.60 12.35
CA ASN A 90 -3.11 -10.65 12.61
C ASN A 90 -3.07 -11.22 14.01
N ASP A 91 -1.92 -11.14 14.68
CA ASP A 91 -1.76 -11.61 16.05
C ASP A 91 -2.11 -10.55 17.09
N GLY A 92 -2.60 -9.39 16.65
CA GLY A 92 -2.97 -8.30 17.54
C GLY A 92 -1.84 -7.32 17.86
N THR A 93 -0.65 -7.55 17.34
CA THR A 93 0.50 -6.66 17.58
C THR A 93 0.25 -5.30 16.93
N PRO A 94 0.34 -4.19 17.69
CA PRO A 94 0.18 -2.86 17.11
C PRO A 94 1.31 -2.55 16.15
N VAL A 95 0.98 -1.91 15.03
CA VAL A 95 1.96 -1.46 14.05
C VAL A 95 1.68 -0.02 13.65
N ARG A 96 2.74 0.72 13.36
CA ARG A 96 2.65 2.09 12.88
C ARG A 96 3.87 2.36 11.99
N TYR A 97 3.61 2.81 10.78
CA TYR A 97 4.70 3.16 9.89
C TYR A 97 4.20 4.19 8.87
N ASP A 98 5.14 4.89 8.25
CA ASP A 98 4.80 5.90 7.27
C ASP A 98 5.74 5.79 6.07
N GLY A 99 5.35 6.44 5.00
CA GLY A 99 6.11 6.38 3.77
C GLY A 99 5.51 7.20 2.67
N VAL A 100 5.99 6.94 1.47
CA VAL A 100 5.54 7.60 0.25
C VAL A 100 5.32 6.53 -0.82
N SER A 101 4.21 6.64 -1.52
CA SER A 101 3.95 5.79 -2.69
C SER A 101 4.07 6.64 -3.94
N ILE A 102 4.74 6.09 -4.94
CA ILE A 102 4.90 6.73 -6.24
C ILE A 102 4.07 5.96 -7.25
N LEU A 103 3.21 6.67 -7.95
CA LEU A 103 2.36 6.11 -8.99
C LEU A 103 2.79 6.67 -10.34
N GLU A 104 2.99 5.77 -11.31
CA GLU A 104 3.12 6.17 -12.71
C GLU A 104 1.79 5.86 -13.36
N ILE A 105 1.24 6.83 -14.07
CA ILE A 105 -0.12 6.80 -14.56
C ILE A 105 -0.14 7.00 -16.06
N GLU A 106 -0.93 6.18 -16.75
CA GLU A 106 -1.12 6.32 -18.19
C GLU A 106 -2.62 6.30 -18.43
N GLY A 107 -3.15 7.40 -18.98
CA GLY A 107 -4.58 7.56 -19.10
C GLY A 107 -5.22 7.61 -17.73
N GLU A 108 -6.09 6.67 -17.46
CA GLU A 108 -6.78 6.58 -16.18
C GLU A 108 -6.33 5.37 -15.36
N GLU A 109 -5.25 4.73 -15.76
CA GLU A 109 -4.77 3.52 -15.11
C GLU A 109 -3.40 3.70 -14.50
N ILE A 110 -3.14 2.96 -13.42
CA ILE A 110 -1.84 2.95 -12.77
C ILE A 110 -0.97 1.92 -13.47
N LYS A 111 0.15 2.40 -14.03
CA LYS A 111 1.11 1.54 -14.72
C LYS A 111 2.18 1.02 -13.79
N ARG A 112 2.51 1.79 -12.76
CA ARG A 112 3.51 1.39 -11.78
C ARG A 112 3.14 1.98 -10.42
N PHE A 113 3.22 1.14 -9.41
CA PHE A 113 3.04 1.53 -8.01
C PHE A 113 4.25 1.04 -7.24
N HIS A 114 4.86 1.92 -6.46
CA HIS A 114 5.95 1.51 -5.58
C HIS A 114 5.86 2.29 -4.27
N ALA A 115 5.83 1.56 -3.15
CA ALA A 115 5.78 2.17 -1.83
C ALA A 115 7.15 2.14 -1.18
N TYR A 116 7.58 3.29 -0.67
CA TYR A 116 8.86 3.48 -0.01
C TYR A 116 8.63 3.75 1.46
N PHE A 117 9.16 2.92 2.32
CA PHE A 117 9.07 3.09 3.76
C PHE A 117 10.21 2.33 4.43
N ASP A 118 10.38 2.54 5.74
CA ASP A 118 11.42 1.84 6.49
C ASP A 118 10.96 0.42 6.82
N ALA A 119 11.33 -0.52 5.96
CA ALA A 119 10.96 -1.92 6.12
C ALA A 119 11.55 -2.53 7.38
N GLY A 120 12.74 -2.07 7.79
CA GLY A 120 13.36 -2.54 9.01
C GLY A 120 12.56 -2.15 10.24
N SER A 121 12.06 -0.91 10.26
CA SER A 121 11.21 -0.44 11.36
C SER A 121 9.93 -1.26 11.46
N LEU A 122 9.28 -1.49 10.32
CA LEU A 122 8.05 -2.30 10.31
C LEU A 122 8.34 -3.72 10.76
N GLY A 123 9.41 -4.32 10.27
CA GLY A 123 9.80 -5.67 10.67
C GLY A 123 10.05 -5.79 12.16
N ARG A 124 10.75 -4.80 12.73
CA ARG A 124 11.00 -4.79 14.18
C ARG A 124 9.71 -4.70 14.98
N GLN A 125 8.74 -3.93 14.51
CA GLN A 125 7.44 -3.84 15.19
C GLN A 125 6.69 -5.16 15.14
N LEU A 126 6.72 -5.83 14.00
CA LEU A 126 6.03 -7.12 13.84
C LEU A 126 6.64 -8.22 14.71
N THR A 127 7.92 -8.14 14.98
CA THR A 127 8.63 -9.10 15.84
C THR A 127 8.94 -8.54 17.23
N GLY A 128 8.65 -7.26 17.46
CA GLY A 128 9.07 -6.52 18.65
C GLY A 128 8.53 -7.05 19.96
N LYS A 129 7.39 -7.73 19.90
CA LYS A 129 6.79 -8.32 21.09
C LYS A 129 7.75 -9.30 21.77
N ALA A 130 8.43 -10.14 20.98
CA ALA A 130 9.40 -11.09 21.50
C ALA A 130 10.64 -10.35 22.01
N GLN A 131 11.10 -9.33 21.28
CA GLN A 131 12.27 -8.55 21.66
C GLN A 131 12.01 -7.74 22.92
N ALA A 132 10.84 -7.14 23.04
CA ALA A 132 10.48 -6.36 24.20
C ALA A 132 10.42 -7.20 25.47
N GLN A 133 10.05 -8.48 25.34
CA GLN A 133 10.03 -9.37 26.48
C GLN A 133 11.40 -9.85 26.90
N ASP A 134 12.33 -9.88 25.97
CA ASP A 134 13.70 -10.30 26.22
C ASP A 134 14.55 -9.20 26.86
N GLY A 135 14.10 -7.99 26.71
CA GLY A 135 14.77 -6.84 27.31
C GLY A 135 14.24 -6.53 28.67
#